data_842727fccf27063d1375b833580a5e5e
#
_entry.id   842727fccf27063d1375b833580a5e5e
#
_cell.length_a   1.000
_cell.length_b   1.000
_cell.length_c   1.000
_cell.angle_alpha   90.00
_cell.angle_beta   90.00
_cell.angle_gamma   90.00
#
_symmetry.space_group_name_H-M   'P 1'
#
loop_
_entity.id
_entity.type
_entity.pdbx_description
1 polymer ?
#
loop_
_entity_poly.entity_id
_entity_poly.type
_entity_poly.pdbx_seq_one_letter_code
_entity_poly.pdbx_strand_id
1 'polypeptide(L)'
;GAAENLGQKVNTEGQEMFPYVSSNNTIYFSSNGHLGLGGMDVFYTREIDGKMAPIRNVGIPVNSNADDFAFRINEETEEGFVSSNRAGGKGSDDVYKIKKLQPLCDVLISATVLDDKTREPLSGASVTLYDADGNKVTSKTTNDKGVAEFIVECEEDTELEVVMDGFDSKKVPVKGTSEEENNVQISLDPIEVLIVAETVELAPIFFEFDKSNITAQAAFELDKLVQIMEKYPEMVINATSHTDSRGADSYNTRLSDLRAKTTVQYVISKGIDEARISGMGKGESEPKIDCASRC
;
A
#
# COMPACT_ATOMS: atom_id res chain seq x y z
N GLY A 1 -18.06 36.21 -11.78
CA GLY A 1 -18.57 34.91 -11.40
C GLY A 1 -19.08 34.93 -9.97
N ALA A 2 -19.84 33.94 -9.53
CA ALA A 2 -20.21 33.76 -8.15
C ALA A 2 -19.00 33.24 -7.37
N ALA A 3 -18.84 33.63 -6.08
CA ALA A 3 -17.83 33.06 -5.23
C ALA A 3 -18.21 31.62 -4.89
N GLU A 4 -17.24 30.71 -4.97
CA GLU A 4 -17.38 29.31 -4.64
C GLU A 4 -16.52 28.96 -3.41
N ASN A 5 -17.10 28.21 -2.48
CA ASN A 5 -16.38 27.77 -1.28
C ASN A 5 -15.55 26.51 -1.62
N LEU A 6 -14.25 26.54 -1.32
CA LEU A 6 -13.32 25.45 -1.63
C LEU A 6 -13.50 24.20 -0.73
N GLY A 7 -14.50 24.22 0.15
CA GLY A 7 -14.86 23.07 1.00
C GLY A 7 -14.05 22.96 2.28
N GLN A 8 -14.43 21.98 3.11
CA GLN A 8 -13.91 21.80 4.46
C GLN A 8 -12.43 21.39 4.53
N LYS A 9 -11.85 20.95 3.43
CA LYS A 9 -10.42 20.63 3.38
C LYS A 9 -9.57 21.91 3.43
N VAL A 10 -9.98 22.95 2.71
CA VAL A 10 -9.29 24.25 2.67
C VAL A 10 -9.75 25.13 3.80
N ASN A 11 -11.08 25.24 3.98
CA ASN A 11 -11.69 26.13 4.98
C ASN A 11 -11.94 25.38 6.29
N THR A 12 -11.26 25.79 7.34
CA THR A 12 -11.37 25.21 8.69
C THR A 12 -12.34 26.03 9.57
N GLU A 13 -12.39 25.73 10.87
CA GLU A 13 -13.03 26.60 11.87
C GLU A 13 -12.17 27.83 12.22
N GLY A 14 -10.91 27.83 11.78
CA GLY A 14 -9.98 28.94 11.95
C GLY A 14 -10.16 30.04 10.92
N GLN A 15 -9.09 30.72 10.63
CA GLN A 15 -9.04 31.82 9.66
C GLN A 15 -8.15 31.41 8.49
N GLU A 16 -8.70 31.45 7.28
CA GLU A 16 -7.98 31.33 6.03
C GLU A 16 -7.90 32.69 5.35
N MET A 17 -6.69 33.20 5.19
CA MET A 17 -6.45 34.56 4.70
C MET A 17 -5.38 34.62 3.60
N PHE A 18 -5.29 35.73 2.93
CA PHE A 18 -4.27 36.04 1.92
C PHE A 18 -4.16 35.01 0.79
N PRO A 19 -5.28 34.59 0.16
CA PRO A 19 -5.23 33.63 -0.93
C PRO A 19 -4.45 34.19 -2.11
N TYR A 20 -3.60 33.34 -2.70
CA TYR A 20 -2.83 33.66 -3.90
C TYR A 20 -2.77 32.43 -4.81
N VAL A 21 -3.01 32.63 -6.09
CA VAL A 21 -2.88 31.58 -7.11
C VAL A 21 -1.66 31.89 -7.97
N SER A 22 -0.70 30.98 -8.01
CA SER A 22 0.50 31.11 -8.81
C SER A 22 0.25 30.73 -10.28
N SER A 23 1.25 30.97 -11.15
CA SER A 23 1.13 30.71 -12.60
C SER A 23 0.95 29.22 -12.95
N ASN A 24 1.31 28.30 -12.04
CA ASN A 24 1.11 26.86 -12.19
C ASN A 24 -0.16 26.34 -11.48
N ASN A 25 -1.13 27.25 -11.22
CA ASN A 25 -2.41 26.97 -10.55
C ASN A 25 -2.29 26.43 -9.11
N THR A 26 -1.15 26.62 -8.43
CA THR A 26 -1.04 26.33 -7.00
C THR A 26 -1.71 27.45 -6.20
N ILE A 27 -2.60 27.06 -5.30
CA ILE A 27 -3.31 27.97 -4.38
C ILE A 27 -2.51 28.03 -3.09
N TYR A 28 -1.99 29.20 -2.75
CA TYR A 28 -1.37 29.50 -1.47
C TYR A 28 -2.33 30.29 -0.60
N PHE A 29 -2.34 30.03 0.69
CA PHE A 29 -3.13 30.77 1.66
C PHE A 29 -2.48 30.65 3.03
N SER A 30 -2.83 31.56 3.95
CA SER A 30 -2.36 31.50 5.33
C SER A 30 -3.51 31.09 6.23
N SER A 31 -3.23 30.20 7.18
CA SER A 31 -4.25 29.66 8.09
C SER A 31 -3.70 29.46 9.50
N ASN A 32 -4.57 29.65 10.49
CA ASN A 32 -4.33 29.23 11.88
C ASN A 32 -5.21 28.05 12.31
N GLY A 33 -5.98 27.47 11.38
CA GLY A 33 -6.84 26.31 11.62
C GLY A 33 -6.22 24.98 11.17
N HIS A 34 -5.24 25.02 10.26
CA HIS A 34 -4.46 23.86 9.89
C HIS A 34 -3.28 23.66 10.85
N LEU A 35 -2.80 22.41 10.95
CA LEU A 35 -1.64 22.11 11.80
C LEU A 35 -0.38 22.79 11.23
N GLY A 36 0.16 23.75 11.99
CA GLY A 36 1.28 24.59 11.60
C GLY A 36 2.41 24.62 12.63
N LEU A 37 3.33 25.57 12.44
CA LEU A 37 4.50 25.79 13.29
C LEU A 37 4.31 27.00 14.22
N GLY A 38 3.51 27.97 13.79
CA GLY A 38 3.25 29.22 14.48
C GLY A 38 1.77 29.49 14.74
N GLY A 39 1.39 30.75 14.77
CA GLY A 39 0.00 31.17 14.87
C GLY A 39 -0.68 31.11 13.51
N MET A 40 -0.21 31.90 12.55
CA MET A 40 -0.61 31.89 11.15
C MET A 40 0.52 31.29 10.32
N ASP A 41 0.24 30.24 9.57
CA ASP A 41 1.20 29.60 8.69
C ASP A 41 0.73 29.62 7.23
N VAL A 42 1.67 29.56 6.29
CA VAL A 42 1.41 29.46 4.87
C VAL A 42 1.22 28.00 4.48
N PHE A 43 0.13 27.73 3.78
CA PHE A 43 -0.20 26.43 3.21
C PHE A 43 -0.38 26.53 1.70
N TYR A 44 -0.32 25.41 1.03
CA TYR A 44 -0.64 25.31 -0.39
C TYR A 44 -1.45 24.07 -0.72
N THR A 45 -2.15 24.15 -1.85
CA THR A 45 -2.85 23.06 -2.50
C THR A 45 -3.05 23.41 -3.97
N ARG A 46 -3.44 22.42 -4.79
CA ARG A 46 -3.86 22.66 -6.17
C ARG A 46 -4.92 21.65 -6.59
N GLU A 47 -5.60 21.95 -7.68
CA GLU A 47 -6.50 21.01 -8.34
C GLU A 47 -5.74 20.22 -9.39
N ILE A 48 -5.86 18.89 -9.34
CA ILE A 48 -5.28 17.95 -10.31
C ILE A 48 -6.41 17.05 -10.79
N ASP A 49 -6.70 17.06 -12.07
CA ASP A 49 -7.77 16.28 -12.70
C ASP A 49 -9.13 16.39 -11.95
N GLY A 50 -9.54 17.63 -11.66
CA GLY A 50 -10.80 17.91 -10.95
C GLY A 50 -10.82 17.51 -9.48
N LYS A 51 -9.67 17.16 -8.90
CA LYS A 51 -9.52 16.76 -7.49
C LYS A 51 -8.59 17.71 -6.77
N MET A 52 -9.03 18.17 -5.59
CA MET A 52 -8.17 18.98 -4.73
C MET A 52 -7.10 18.09 -4.08
N ALA A 53 -5.83 18.44 -4.30
CA ALA A 53 -4.68 17.82 -3.63
C ALA A 53 -4.74 18.01 -2.09
N PRO A 54 -3.98 17.22 -1.31
CA PRO A 54 -3.84 17.45 0.12
C PRO A 54 -3.35 18.87 0.42
N ILE A 55 -3.83 19.45 1.53
CA ILE A 55 -3.30 20.72 2.04
C ILE A 55 -1.93 20.44 2.66
N ARG A 56 -0.92 21.19 2.24
CA ARG A 56 0.45 21.04 2.72
C ARG A 56 0.97 22.34 3.32
N ASN A 57 1.71 22.21 4.41
CA ASN A 57 2.44 23.32 5.02
C ASN A 57 3.68 23.61 4.15
N VAL A 58 3.95 24.89 3.83
CA VAL A 58 5.11 25.29 3.02
C VAL A 58 6.44 24.98 3.73
N GLY A 59 6.40 24.85 5.06
CA GLY A 59 7.54 24.44 5.87
C GLY A 59 8.54 25.56 6.16
N ILE A 60 9.59 25.18 6.90
CA ILE A 60 10.72 26.05 7.25
C ILE A 60 11.59 26.23 6.00
N PRO A 61 12.14 27.44 5.74
CA PRO A 61 12.11 28.65 6.60
C PRO A 61 10.99 29.64 6.27
N VAL A 62 10.06 29.30 5.37
CA VAL A 62 8.94 30.19 5.03
C VAL A 62 8.05 30.36 6.25
N ASN A 63 7.60 29.25 6.82
CA ASN A 63 6.90 29.23 8.09
C ASN A 63 7.87 29.18 9.29
N SER A 64 7.48 29.79 10.39
CA SER A 64 8.25 29.92 11.63
C SER A 64 7.34 29.65 12.84
N ASN A 65 7.82 29.87 14.05
CA ASN A 65 7.00 29.83 15.26
C ASN A 65 6.21 31.14 15.52
N ALA A 66 6.13 32.02 14.54
CA ALA A 66 5.43 33.29 14.55
C ALA A 66 4.26 33.26 13.55
N ASP A 67 3.65 34.40 13.25
CA ASP A 67 2.66 34.49 12.19
C ASP A 67 3.37 34.73 10.86
N ASP A 68 3.10 33.85 9.87
CA ASP A 68 3.67 33.91 8.54
C ASP A 68 2.51 33.97 7.52
N PHE A 69 2.47 35.01 6.70
CA PHE A 69 1.30 35.29 5.86
C PHE A 69 1.64 36.07 4.58
N ALA A 70 0.62 36.24 3.74
CA ALA A 70 0.70 36.98 2.47
C ALA A 70 1.81 36.49 1.52
N PHE A 71 2.06 35.19 1.51
CA PHE A 71 3.02 34.53 0.64
C PHE A 71 2.71 34.78 -0.84
N ARG A 72 3.74 35.08 -1.61
CA ARG A 72 3.68 35.19 -3.08
C ARG A 72 4.97 34.69 -3.69
N ILE A 73 4.88 34.01 -4.80
CA ILE A 73 6.04 33.48 -5.53
C ILE A 73 5.86 33.67 -7.03
N ASN A 74 6.93 33.95 -7.71
CA ASN A 74 7.03 33.83 -9.17
C ASN A 74 7.66 32.48 -9.49
N GLU A 75 6.91 31.57 -10.07
CA GLU A 75 7.35 30.19 -10.36
C GLU A 75 8.45 30.10 -11.41
N GLU A 76 8.57 31.11 -12.30
CA GLU A 76 9.63 31.13 -13.32
C GLU A 76 10.99 31.52 -12.73
N THR A 77 11.01 32.48 -11.80
CA THR A 77 12.25 32.96 -11.15
C THR A 77 12.55 32.25 -9.85
N GLU A 78 11.58 31.47 -9.33
CA GLU A 78 11.66 30.81 -8.01
C GLU A 78 11.83 31.80 -6.85
N GLU A 79 11.58 33.07 -7.06
CA GLU A 79 11.71 34.12 -6.06
C GLU A 79 10.33 34.63 -5.61
N GLY A 80 10.24 34.98 -4.33
CA GLY A 80 8.98 35.48 -3.77
C GLY A 80 9.18 36.21 -2.45
N PHE A 81 8.05 36.47 -1.79
CA PHE A 81 8.00 37.21 -0.52
C PHE A 81 7.00 36.57 0.43
N VAL A 82 7.27 36.72 1.70
CA VAL A 82 6.36 36.37 2.79
C VAL A 82 6.42 37.48 3.84
N SER A 83 5.29 37.80 4.46
CA SER A 83 5.22 38.70 5.61
C SER A 83 5.29 37.87 6.89
N SER A 84 6.00 38.37 7.90
CA SER A 84 6.13 37.66 9.17
C SER A 84 6.40 38.62 10.32
N ASN A 85 5.89 38.30 11.51
CA ASN A 85 6.19 38.96 12.78
C ASN A 85 7.28 38.23 13.59
N ARG A 86 8.10 37.36 12.89
CA ARG A 86 9.19 36.60 13.52
C ARG A 86 10.24 37.52 14.15
N ALA A 87 10.91 37.00 15.19
CA ALA A 87 11.97 37.73 15.88
C ALA A 87 13.12 38.13 14.95
N GLY A 88 13.68 39.34 15.17
CA GLY A 88 14.80 39.85 14.38
C GLY A 88 14.43 40.83 13.28
N GLY A 89 13.14 41.09 13.09
CA GLY A 89 12.62 42.14 12.23
C GLY A 89 12.74 43.56 12.82
N LYS A 90 12.20 44.52 12.11
CA LYS A 90 12.21 45.96 12.54
C LYS A 90 10.86 46.46 13.02
N GLY A 91 9.77 45.91 12.44
CA GLY A 91 8.40 46.28 12.77
C GLY A 91 7.67 45.19 13.56
N SER A 92 6.35 45.29 13.62
CA SER A 92 5.48 44.19 14.05
C SER A 92 5.44 43.09 12.99
N ASP A 93 5.35 43.51 11.74
CA ASP A 93 5.35 42.63 10.57
C ASP A 93 6.37 43.17 9.57
N ASP A 94 7.25 42.29 9.09
CA ASP A 94 8.28 42.60 8.12
C ASP A 94 8.12 41.72 6.87
N VAL A 95 8.61 42.20 5.74
CA VAL A 95 8.60 41.45 4.47
C VAL A 95 9.95 40.76 4.26
N TYR A 96 9.92 39.45 4.08
CA TYR A 96 11.08 38.63 3.81
C TYR A 96 11.08 38.19 2.36
N LYS A 97 12.26 38.29 1.70
CA LYS A 97 12.46 37.66 0.38
C LYS A 97 12.74 36.19 0.58
N ILE A 98 12.12 35.37 -0.24
CA ILE A 98 12.31 33.93 -0.27
C ILE A 98 12.84 33.49 -1.64
N LYS A 99 13.50 32.32 -1.67
CA LYS A 99 13.84 31.60 -2.89
C LYS A 99 13.44 30.16 -2.73
N LYS A 100 12.68 29.64 -3.68
CA LYS A 100 12.32 28.23 -3.74
C LYS A 100 13.54 27.42 -4.13
N LEU A 101 13.87 26.37 -3.37
CA LEU A 101 15.04 25.51 -3.60
C LEU A 101 14.62 24.12 -4.08
N GLN A 102 13.39 23.74 -3.84
CA GLN A 102 12.83 22.45 -4.25
C GLN A 102 11.43 22.68 -4.83
N PRO A 103 10.98 21.85 -5.77
CA PRO A 103 9.64 21.97 -6.29
C PRO A 103 8.59 21.72 -5.17
N LEU A 104 7.58 22.59 -5.11
CA LEU A 104 6.37 22.37 -4.35
C LEU A 104 5.32 21.90 -5.35
N CYS A 105 5.22 20.62 -5.53
CA CYS A 105 4.30 20.05 -6.51
C CYS A 105 3.71 18.73 -6.00
N ASP A 106 2.59 18.37 -6.57
CA ASP A 106 1.91 17.10 -6.35
C ASP A 106 1.80 16.35 -7.67
N VAL A 107 1.87 15.04 -7.60
CA VAL A 107 1.75 14.12 -8.72
C VAL A 107 0.52 13.24 -8.52
N LEU A 108 -0.29 13.10 -9.55
CA LEU A 108 -1.37 12.13 -9.58
C LEU A 108 -0.82 10.77 -10.02
N ILE A 109 -0.71 9.82 -9.08
CA ILE A 109 -0.45 8.42 -9.41
C ILE A 109 -1.77 7.78 -9.81
N SER A 110 -1.87 7.33 -11.05
CA SER A 110 -3.00 6.58 -11.59
C SER A 110 -2.61 5.11 -11.73
N ALA A 111 -2.95 4.27 -10.74
CA ALA A 111 -2.66 2.86 -10.73
C ALA A 111 -3.76 2.07 -11.43
N THR A 112 -3.46 1.48 -12.59
CA THR A 112 -4.37 0.60 -13.31
C THR A 112 -4.03 -0.86 -13.02
N VAL A 113 -4.96 -1.60 -12.43
CA VAL A 113 -4.80 -3.01 -12.07
C VAL A 113 -5.51 -3.88 -13.09
N LEU A 114 -4.77 -4.84 -13.65
CA LEU A 114 -5.24 -5.76 -14.69
C LEU A 114 -5.00 -7.21 -14.27
N ASP A 115 -5.84 -8.11 -14.77
CA ASP A 115 -5.55 -9.54 -14.81
C ASP A 115 -4.43 -9.80 -15.81
N ASP A 116 -3.37 -10.50 -15.41
CA ASP A 116 -2.21 -10.73 -16.29
C ASP A 116 -2.55 -11.63 -17.49
N LYS A 117 -3.50 -12.55 -17.36
CA LYS A 117 -3.88 -13.48 -18.41
C LYS A 117 -4.89 -12.89 -19.39
N THR A 118 -5.97 -12.32 -18.87
CA THR A 118 -7.07 -11.80 -19.71
C THR A 118 -6.83 -10.37 -20.14
N ARG A 119 -5.95 -9.63 -19.45
CA ARG A 119 -5.70 -8.19 -19.61
C ARG A 119 -6.93 -7.32 -19.30
N GLU A 120 -7.94 -7.90 -18.67
CA GLU A 120 -9.14 -7.17 -18.26
C GLU A 120 -8.87 -6.36 -16.98
N PRO A 121 -9.52 -5.19 -16.82
CA PRO A 121 -9.43 -4.39 -15.62
C PRO A 121 -9.97 -5.11 -14.38
N LEU A 122 -9.25 -5.07 -13.28
CA LEU A 122 -9.67 -5.63 -12.00
C LEU A 122 -10.32 -4.56 -11.12
N SER A 123 -11.66 -4.58 -11.09
CA SER A 123 -12.46 -3.75 -10.18
C SER A 123 -12.51 -4.38 -8.78
N GLY A 124 -12.42 -3.55 -7.74
CA GLY A 124 -12.49 -4.02 -6.35
C GLY A 124 -11.16 -4.44 -5.74
N ALA A 125 -10.04 -4.35 -6.48
CA ALA A 125 -8.72 -4.61 -5.91
C ALA A 125 -8.34 -3.53 -4.88
N SER A 126 -7.80 -3.95 -3.74
CA SER A 126 -7.28 -3.05 -2.72
C SER A 126 -5.87 -2.60 -3.09
N VAL A 127 -5.67 -1.31 -3.29
CA VAL A 127 -4.36 -0.70 -3.56
C VAL A 127 -3.95 0.12 -2.35
N THR A 128 -2.83 -0.22 -1.73
CA THR A 128 -2.26 0.48 -0.58
C THR A 128 -1.00 1.23 -1.02
N LEU A 129 -0.95 2.51 -0.69
CA LEU A 129 0.21 3.38 -0.91
C LEU A 129 1.08 3.39 0.34
N TYR A 130 2.37 3.18 0.16
CA TYR A 130 3.41 3.32 1.18
C TYR A 130 4.39 4.44 0.80
N ASP A 131 4.93 5.14 1.80
CA ASP A 131 6.00 6.11 1.63
C ASP A 131 7.37 5.43 1.43
N ALA A 132 8.42 6.22 1.21
CA ALA A 132 9.79 5.73 1.02
C ALA A 132 10.34 4.97 2.24
N ASP A 133 9.81 5.23 3.43
CA ASP A 133 10.21 4.57 4.68
C ASP A 133 9.42 3.26 4.93
N GLY A 134 8.46 2.94 4.04
CA GLY A 134 7.61 1.76 4.14
C GLY A 134 6.41 1.91 5.08
N ASN A 135 6.06 3.14 5.49
CA ASN A 135 4.88 3.38 6.29
C ASN A 135 3.64 3.46 5.39
N LYS A 136 2.54 2.87 5.84
CA LYS A 136 1.27 2.96 5.12
C LYS A 136 0.74 4.39 5.17
N VAL A 137 0.55 5.00 4.00
CA VAL A 137 -0.04 6.33 3.84
C VAL A 137 -1.56 6.24 3.75
N THR A 138 -2.08 5.45 2.81
CA THR A 138 -3.52 5.30 2.57
C THR A 138 -3.81 4.03 1.77
N SER A 139 -5.10 3.67 1.69
CA SER A 139 -5.55 2.54 0.86
C SER A 139 -6.82 2.94 0.11
N LYS A 140 -6.92 2.52 -1.15
CA LYS A 140 -8.09 2.74 -2.00
C LYS A 140 -8.44 1.47 -2.77
N THR A 141 -9.70 1.39 -3.19
CA THR A 141 -10.19 0.29 -4.02
C THR A 141 -10.27 0.73 -5.46
N THR A 142 -9.90 -0.14 -6.40
CA THR A 142 -10.03 0.15 -7.83
C THR A 142 -11.49 0.27 -8.26
N ASN A 143 -11.75 1.21 -9.16
CA ASN A 143 -13.06 1.43 -9.77
C ASN A 143 -13.35 0.38 -10.88
N ASP A 144 -14.49 0.54 -11.59
CA ASP A 144 -14.91 -0.36 -12.67
C ASP A 144 -13.94 -0.42 -13.86
N LYS A 145 -13.01 0.53 -13.96
CA LYS A 145 -11.94 0.55 -14.97
C LYS A 145 -10.63 -0.05 -14.42
N GLY A 146 -10.64 -0.60 -13.21
CA GLY A 146 -9.45 -1.11 -12.55
C GLY A 146 -8.51 -0.03 -12.02
N VAL A 147 -8.96 1.22 -11.87
CA VAL A 147 -8.09 2.36 -11.53
C VAL A 147 -8.26 2.78 -10.08
N ALA A 148 -7.14 2.97 -9.38
CA ALA A 148 -7.03 3.66 -8.10
C ALA A 148 -6.06 4.83 -8.22
N GLU A 149 -6.43 6.01 -7.70
CA GLU A 149 -5.67 7.23 -7.87
C GLU A 149 -5.20 7.80 -6.53
N PHE A 150 -3.94 8.23 -6.47
CA PHE A 150 -3.31 8.82 -5.30
C PHE A 150 -2.65 10.13 -5.68
N ILE A 151 -2.71 11.12 -4.79
CA ILE A 151 -1.95 12.36 -4.95
C ILE A 151 -0.83 12.33 -3.91
N VAL A 152 0.41 12.41 -4.38
CA VAL A 152 1.64 12.37 -3.59
C VAL A 152 2.49 13.61 -3.86
N GLU A 153 3.50 13.88 -3.02
CA GLU A 153 4.50 14.89 -3.35
C GLU A 153 5.33 14.48 -4.55
N CYS A 154 5.74 15.46 -5.37
CA CYS A 154 6.63 15.18 -6.49
C CYS A 154 8.03 14.76 -5.98
N GLU A 155 8.72 14.00 -6.83
CA GLU A 155 10.08 13.48 -6.58
C GLU A 155 10.20 12.53 -5.38
N GLU A 156 9.10 12.21 -4.68
CA GLU A 156 9.09 11.18 -3.64
C GLU A 156 8.90 9.78 -4.23
N ASP A 157 9.81 8.89 -3.88
CA ASP A 157 9.66 7.46 -4.17
C ASP A 157 8.58 6.88 -3.26
N THR A 158 7.70 6.07 -3.85
CA THR A 158 6.61 5.40 -3.12
C THR A 158 6.52 3.92 -3.51
N GLU A 159 5.72 3.13 -2.80
CA GLU A 159 5.43 1.75 -3.16
C GLU A 159 3.91 1.53 -3.17
N LEU A 160 3.42 0.82 -4.15
CA LEU A 160 2.03 0.36 -4.22
C LEU A 160 1.96 -1.13 -3.94
N GLU A 161 1.14 -1.53 -2.98
CA GLU A 161 0.77 -2.93 -2.73
C GLU A 161 -0.66 -3.17 -3.21
N VAL A 162 -0.84 -4.17 -4.06
CA VAL A 162 -2.15 -4.54 -4.61
C VAL A 162 -2.52 -5.92 -4.12
N VAL A 163 -3.73 -6.01 -3.55
CA VAL A 163 -4.31 -7.26 -3.05
C VAL A 163 -5.72 -7.42 -3.61
N MET A 164 -6.02 -8.61 -4.13
CA MET A 164 -7.36 -8.97 -4.61
C MET A 164 -7.60 -10.47 -4.40
N ASP A 165 -8.81 -10.84 -3.98
CA ASP A 165 -9.20 -12.23 -3.80
C ASP A 165 -9.07 -12.99 -5.13
N GLY A 166 -8.45 -14.17 -5.09
CA GLY A 166 -8.21 -15.00 -6.27
C GLY A 166 -6.98 -14.63 -7.09
N PHE A 167 -6.16 -13.67 -6.62
CA PHE A 167 -4.93 -13.23 -7.27
C PHE A 167 -3.76 -13.20 -6.27
N ASP A 168 -2.56 -13.43 -6.78
CA ASP A 168 -1.33 -13.20 -6.01
C ASP A 168 -1.13 -11.71 -5.73
N SER A 169 -0.84 -11.35 -4.49
CA SER A 169 -0.56 -9.96 -4.12
C SER A 169 0.74 -9.48 -4.76
N LYS A 170 0.80 -8.19 -5.10
CA LYS A 170 1.98 -7.61 -5.76
C LYS A 170 2.36 -6.27 -5.16
N LYS A 171 3.66 -6.07 -4.97
CA LYS A 171 4.25 -4.79 -4.60
C LYS A 171 5.02 -4.21 -5.77
N VAL A 172 4.80 -2.93 -6.05
CA VAL A 172 5.42 -2.23 -7.17
C VAL A 172 6.01 -0.92 -6.68
N PRO A 173 7.33 -0.72 -6.80
CA PRO A 173 7.94 0.57 -6.51
C PRO A 173 7.54 1.58 -7.58
N VAL A 174 7.19 2.79 -7.15
CA VAL A 174 6.83 3.91 -8.00
C VAL A 174 7.86 5.01 -7.78
N LYS A 175 8.61 5.31 -8.81
CA LYS A 175 9.62 6.36 -8.77
C LYS A 175 8.98 7.75 -8.76
N GLY A 176 9.53 8.61 -7.91
CA GLY A 176 9.17 10.01 -7.88
C GLY A 176 9.41 10.70 -9.23
N THR A 177 8.54 11.61 -9.59
CA THR A 177 8.62 12.43 -10.81
C THR A 177 8.16 13.84 -10.51
N SER A 178 8.56 14.80 -11.33
CA SER A 178 8.05 16.17 -11.33
C SER A 178 6.94 16.41 -12.36
N GLU A 179 6.54 15.36 -13.11
CA GLU A 179 5.40 15.42 -14.01
C GLU A 179 4.08 15.48 -13.23
N GLU A 180 3.02 16.01 -13.81
CA GLU A 180 1.72 16.13 -13.13
C GLU A 180 1.04 14.77 -12.90
N GLU A 181 1.31 13.80 -13.78
CA GLU A 181 0.72 12.46 -13.74
C GLU A 181 1.80 11.37 -13.82
N ASN A 182 1.61 10.31 -13.06
CA ASN A 182 2.41 9.10 -13.13
C ASN A 182 1.46 7.89 -13.30
N ASN A 183 1.40 7.35 -14.51
CA ASN A 183 0.54 6.23 -14.86
C ASN A 183 1.26 4.90 -14.61
N VAL A 184 0.78 4.12 -13.64
CA VAL A 184 1.36 2.84 -13.23
C VAL A 184 0.42 1.71 -13.59
N GLN A 185 0.87 0.78 -14.43
CA GLN A 185 0.11 -0.41 -14.76
C GLN A 185 0.61 -1.60 -13.94
N ILE A 186 -0.30 -2.29 -13.26
CA ILE A 186 -0.01 -3.43 -12.38
C ILE A 186 -0.83 -4.62 -12.86
N SER A 187 -0.17 -5.69 -13.30
CA SER A 187 -0.85 -6.94 -13.64
C SER A 187 -0.73 -7.89 -12.45
N LEU A 188 -1.85 -8.47 -12.02
CA LEU A 188 -1.92 -9.52 -11.01
C LEU A 188 -2.07 -10.89 -11.66
N ASP A 189 -1.32 -11.84 -11.16
CA ASP A 189 -1.41 -13.23 -11.57
C ASP A 189 -2.59 -13.91 -10.87
N PRO A 190 -3.57 -14.48 -11.61
CA PRO A 190 -4.63 -15.23 -10.99
C PRO A 190 -4.06 -16.49 -10.31
N ILE A 191 -4.54 -16.78 -9.11
CA ILE A 191 -4.19 -18.00 -8.39
C ILE A 191 -4.75 -19.19 -9.19
N GLU A 192 -3.88 -19.90 -9.88
CA GLU A 192 -4.30 -21.10 -10.60
C GLU A 192 -4.54 -22.24 -9.63
N VAL A 193 -5.81 -22.62 -9.55
CA VAL A 193 -6.21 -23.86 -8.90
C VAL A 193 -6.26 -24.95 -9.96
N LEU A 194 -5.18 -25.67 -10.11
CA LEU A 194 -5.19 -26.90 -10.89
C LEU A 194 -5.88 -27.99 -10.10
N ILE A 195 -7.19 -28.13 -10.28
CA ILE A 195 -7.92 -29.33 -9.87
C ILE A 195 -7.66 -30.40 -10.94
N VAL A 196 -6.61 -31.18 -10.78
CA VAL A 196 -6.37 -32.36 -11.61
C VAL A 196 -7.12 -33.52 -10.98
N ALA A 197 -8.27 -33.83 -11.55
CA ALA A 197 -9.10 -35.03 -11.39
C ALA A 197 -9.46 -35.52 -9.97
N GLU A 198 -8.67 -35.34 -8.92
CA GLU A 198 -8.94 -35.69 -7.51
C GLU A 198 -7.96 -35.01 -6.52
N THR A 199 -7.09 -34.12 -6.98
CA THR A 199 -6.07 -33.50 -6.13
C THR A 199 -6.01 -31.99 -6.33
N VAL A 200 -5.74 -31.26 -5.23
CA VAL A 200 -5.39 -29.85 -5.27
C VAL A 200 -3.87 -29.76 -5.21
N GLU A 201 -3.23 -29.20 -6.22
CA GLU A 201 -1.79 -28.96 -6.21
C GLU A 201 -1.50 -27.57 -5.62
N LEU A 202 -0.76 -27.55 -4.54
CA LEU A 202 -0.20 -26.35 -3.90
C LEU A 202 1.31 -26.36 -4.09
N ALA A 203 1.93 -25.18 -4.00
CA ALA A 203 3.37 -25.14 -3.85
C ALA A 203 3.80 -25.89 -2.58
N PRO A 204 5.00 -26.50 -2.56
CA PRO A 204 5.44 -27.31 -1.43
C PRO A 204 5.41 -26.54 -0.12
N ILE A 205 4.73 -27.06 0.89
CA ILE A 205 4.68 -26.51 2.24
C ILE A 205 5.88 -27.01 3.02
N PHE A 206 6.80 -26.10 3.33
CA PHE A 206 8.01 -26.43 4.08
C PHE A 206 7.87 -26.07 5.57
N PHE A 207 8.41 -26.93 6.40
CA PHE A 207 8.55 -26.71 7.84
C PHE A 207 10.02 -26.50 8.19
N GLU A 208 10.27 -25.75 9.24
CA GLU A 208 11.62 -25.68 9.80
C GLU A 208 12.11 -27.06 10.28
N PHE A 209 13.44 -27.23 10.32
CA PHE A 209 14.04 -28.49 10.79
C PHE A 209 13.53 -28.84 12.19
N ASP A 210 13.09 -30.07 12.36
CA ASP A 210 12.55 -30.63 13.61
C ASP A 210 11.35 -29.87 14.20
N LYS A 211 10.61 -29.12 13.37
CA LYS A 211 9.43 -28.37 13.80
C LYS A 211 8.20 -28.73 12.97
N SER A 212 7.02 -28.47 13.57
CA SER A 212 5.71 -28.62 12.95
C SER A 212 4.91 -27.30 12.88
N ASN A 213 5.49 -26.18 13.31
CA ASN A 213 4.82 -24.89 13.28
C ASN A 213 4.69 -24.38 11.85
N ILE A 214 3.53 -23.79 11.52
CA ILE A 214 3.31 -23.16 10.23
C ILE A 214 4.19 -21.92 10.12
N THR A 215 5.02 -21.86 9.09
CA THR A 215 5.82 -20.69 8.73
C THR A 215 4.95 -19.68 7.99
N ALA A 216 5.40 -18.43 7.84
CA ALA A 216 4.69 -17.41 7.08
C ALA A 216 4.48 -17.83 5.60
N GLN A 217 5.47 -18.49 4.99
CA GLN A 217 5.36 -19.02 3.63
C GLN A 217 4.35 -20.18 3.55
N ALA A 218 4.37 -21.10 4.53
CA ALA A 218 3.38 -22.17 4.62
C ALA A 218 1.96 -21.62 4.79
N ALA A 219 1.79 -20.58 5.64
CA ALA A 219 0.52 -19.91 5.84
C ALA A 219 -0.04 -19.33 4.53
N PHE A 220 0.79 -18.69 3.74
CA PHE A 220 0.40 -18.12 2.45
C PHE A 220 -0.15 -19.20 1.48
N GLU A 221 0.51 -20.37 1.40
CA GLU A 221 0.03 -21.47 0.54
C GLU A 221 -1.25 -22.11 1.10
N LEU A 222 -1.37 -22.21 2.43
CA LEU A 222 -2.58 -22.75 3.07
C LEU A 222 -3.77 -21.78 2.97
N ASP A 223 -3.54 -20.48 2.94
CA ASP A 223 -4.62 -19.51 2.69
C ASP A 223 -5.20 -19.67 1.28
N LYS A 224 -4.41 -20.05 0.28
CA LYS A 224 -4.92 -20.44 -1.05
C LYS A 224 -5.86 -21.67 -0.95
N LEU A 225 -5.48 -22.68 -0.17
CA LEU A 225 -6.35 -23.85 0.06
C LEU A 225 -7.66 -23.45 0.72
N VAL A 226 -7.60 -22.56 1.71
CA VAL A 226 -8.82 -22.02 2.37
C VAL A 226 -9.75 -21.38 1.35
N GLN A 227 -9.26 -20.48 0.51
CA GLN A 227 -10.04 -19.82 -0.54
C GLN A 227 -10.69 -20.84 -1.52
N ILE A 228 -9.96 -21.88 -1.88
CA ILE A 228 -10.49 -22.97 -2.71
C ILE A 228 -11.64 -23.69 -2.01
N MET A 229 -11.43 -24.07 -0.76
CA MET A 229 -12.44 -24.78 0.02
C MET A 229 -13.68 -23.93 0.31
N GLU A 230 -13.54 -22.61 0.42
CA GLU A 230 -14.65 -21.66 0.51
C GLU A 230 -15.43 -21.58 -0.80
N LYS A 231 -14.72 -21.52 -1.92
CA LYS A 231 -15.31 -21.47 -3.26
C LYS A 231 -16.04 -22.78 -3.65
N TYR A 232 -15.57 -23.92 -3.11
CA TYR A 232 -16.14 -25.24 -3.37
C TYR A 232 -16.61 -25.91 -2.06
N PRO A 233 -17.82 -25.61 -1.57
CA PRO A 233 -18.31 -26.06 -0.25
C PRO A 233 -18.37 -27.59 -0.08
N GLU A 234 -18.53 -28.34 -1.16
CA GLU A 234 -18.59 -29.81 -1.16
C GLU A 234 -17.21 -30.50 -1.15
N MET A 235 -16.13 -29.70 -1.29
CA MET A 235 -14.77 -30.25 -1.34
C MET A 235 -14.35 -30.75 0.04
N VAL A 236 -13.85 -31.99 0.08
CA VAL A 236 -13.24 -32.62 1.26
C VAL A 236 -11.76 -32.92 0.94
N ILE A 237 -10.85 -32.50 1.81
CA ILE A 237 -9.42 -32.62 1.63
C ILE A 237 -8.80 -33.57 2.64
N ASN A 238 -7.89 -34.43 2.18
CA ASN A 238 -7.00 -35.19 3.02
C ASN A 238 -5.56 -34.73 2.83
N ALA A 239 -5.00 -34.04 3.82
CA ALA A 239 -3.63 -33.53 3.79
C ALA A 239 -2.63 -34.61 4.23
N THR A 240 -1.66 -34.94 3.40
CA THR A 240 -0.60 -35.87 3.75
C THR A 240 0.72 -35.12 3.95
N SER A 241 1.47 -35.50 4.99
CA SER A 241 2.80 -34.93 5.27
C SER A 241 3.87 -36.05 5.27
N HIS A 242 5.03 -35.73 4.74
CA HIS A 242 6.14 -36.65 4.56
C HIS A 242 7.41 -36.10 5.20
N THR A 243 8.38 -36.97 5.46
CA THR A 243 9.75 -36.61 5.89
C THR A 243 10.76 -37.23 4.92
N ASP A 244 11.99 -36.80 5.02
CA ASP A 244 13.10 -37.53 4.42
C ASP A 244 13.42 -38.80 5.28
N SER A 245 14.34 -39.62 4.79
CA SER A 245 14.73 -40.89 5.42
C SER A 245 15.79 -40.73 6.54
N ARG A 246 16.06 -39.51 6.99
CA ARG A 246 17.01 -39.25 8.07
C ARG A 246 16.31 -39.37 9.43
N GLY A 247 16.80 -40.29 10.26
CA GLY A 247 16.27 -40.56 11.59
C GLY A 247 15.63 -41.94 11.73
N ALA A 248 14.95 -42.17 12.84
CA ALA A 248 14.21 -43.39 13.07
C ALA A 248 12.81 -43.29 12.44
N ASP A 249 12.32 -44.34 11.82
CA ASP A 249 10.99 -44.43 11.21
C ASP A 249 9.88 -43.96 12.19
N SER A 250 9.92 -44.42 13.44
CA SER A 250 8.94 -43.98 14.45
C SER A 250 8.99 -42.48 14.76
N TYR A 251 10.16 -41.88 14.65
CA TYR A 251 10.33 -40.43 14.78
C TYR A 251 9.76 -39.69 13.56
N ASN A 252 10.09 -40.14 12.36
CA ASN A 252 9.64 -39.58 11.11
C ASN A 252 8.11 -39.66 10.96
N THR A 253 7.51 -40.79 11.33
CA THR A 253 6.06 -40.98 11.39
C THR A 253 5.42 -39.98 12.35
N ARG A 254 5.93 -39.81 13.56
CA ARG A 254 5.40 -38.87 14.55
C ARG A 254 5.54 -37.42 14.08
N LEU A 255 6.69 -37.03 13.52
CA LEU A 255 6.94 -35.67 13.06
C LEU A 255 6.02 -35.30 11.90
N SER A 256 5.86 -36.19 10.93
CA SER A 256 4.94 -35.98 9.81
C SER A 256 3.48 -35.91 10.27
N ASP A 257 3.07 -36.70 11.25
CA ASP A 257 1.71 -36.67 11.80
C ASP A 257 1.43 -35.34 12.52
N LEU A 258 2.40 -34.84 13.30
CA LEU A 258 2.31 -33.51 13.92
C LEU A 258 2.18 -32.39 12.87
N ARG A 259 2.95 -32.46 11.79
CA ARG A 259 2.88 -31.49 10.68
C ARG A 259 1.53 -31.51 9.97
N ALA A 260 1.01 -32.69 9.66
CA ALA A 260 -0.31 -32.86 9.07
C ALA A 260 -1.41 -32.28 9.99
N LYS A 261 -1.37 -32.60 11.28
CA LYS A 261 -2.31 -32.06 12.27
C LYS A 261 -2.25 -30.53 12.38
N THR A 262 -1.05 -29.97 12.40
CA THR A 262 -0.89 -28.51 12.47
C THR A 262 -1.43 -27.84 11.20
N THR A 263 -1.23 -28.44 10.03
CA THR A 263 -1.80 -27.98 8.76
C THR A 263 -3.34 -27.98 8.81
N VAL A 264 -3.95 -29.07 9.25
CA VAL A 264 -5.40 -29.18 9.42
C VAL A 264 -5.92 -28.12 10.41
N GLN A 265 -5.29 -27.97 11.57
CA GLN A 265 -5.69 -26.98 12.57
C GLN A 265 -5.59 -25.55 12.03
N TYR A 266 -4.59 -25.26 11.22
CA TYR A 266 -4.48 -23.95 10.55
C TYR A 266 -5.69 -23.67 9.66
N VAL A 267 -6.05 -24.62 8.79
CA VAL A 267 -7.19 -24.46 7.85
C VAL A 267 -8.51 -24.33 8.61
N ILE A 268 -8.73 -25.15 9.67
CA ILE A 268 -9.91 -25.05 10.55
C ILE A 268 -9.97 -23.67 11.23
N SER A 269 -8.80 -23.14 11.69
CA SER A 269 -8.74 -21.82 12.33
C SER A 269 -9.14 -20.66 11.41
N LYS A 270 -9.14 -20.88 10.10
CA LYS A 270 -9.59 -19.94 9.08
C LYS A 270 -11.07 -20.05 8.74
N GLY A 271 -11.81 -20.93 9.40
CA GLY A 271 -13.26 -21.06 9.25
C GLY A 271 -13.74 -22.26 8.43
N ILE A 272 -12.82 -23.11 7.95
CA ILE A 272 -13.23 -24.36 7.28
C ILE A 272 -13.73 -25.39 8.30
N ASP A 273 -14.85 -26.02 8.00
CA ASP A 273 -15.45 -27.06 8.85
C ASP A 273 -14.49 -28.26 9.01
N GLU A 274 -14.33 -28.73 10.25
CA GLU A 274 -13.49 -29.88 10.61
C GLU A 274 -13.85 -31.15 9.84
N ALA A 275 -15.12 -31.35 9.48
CA ALA A 275 -15.56 -32.49 8.70
C ALA A 275 -15.03 -32.48 7.25
N ARG A 276 -14.55 -31.34 6.77
CA ARG A 276 -14.10 -31.15 5.39
C ARG A 276 -12.59 -31.27 5.21
N ILE A 277 -11.80 -31.39 6.29
CA ILE A 277 -10.37 -31.55 6.19
C ILE A 277 -9.86 -32.57 7.19
N SER A 278 -9.05 -33.49 6.73
CA SER A 278 -8.33 -34.45 7.56
C SER A 278 -6.85 -34.45 7.22
N GLY A 279 -6.02 -35.03 8.06
CA GLY A 279 -4.58 -35.07 7.80
C GLY A 279 -3.91 -36.24 8.50
N MET A 280 -2.93 -36.85 7.78
CA MET A 280 -2.11 -37.91 8.31
C MET A 280 -0.65 -37.77 7.92
N GLY A 281 0.26 -38.19 8.80
CA GLY A 281 1.67 -38.35 8.51
C GLY A 281 1.96 -39.67 7.84
N LYS A 282 2.84 -39.66 6.83
CA LYS A 282 3.34 -40.83 6.12
C LYS A 282 4.78 -41.19 6.45
N GLY A 283 5.44 -40.38 7.29
CA GLY A 283 6.85 -40.56 7.60
C GLY A 283 7.69 -40.56 6.32
N GLU A 284 8.61 -41.48 6.25
CA GLU A 284 9.50 -41.71 5.11
C GLU A 284 8.98 -42.78 4.12
N SER A 285 7.80 -43.38 4.40
CA SER A 285 7.31 -44.53 3.64
C SER A 285 6.88 -44.20 2.21
N GLU A 286 6.52 -42.95 1.92
CA GLU A 286 6.08 -42.48 0.61
C GLU A 286 6.82 -41.19 0.23
N PRO A 287 8.12 -41.25 -0.13
CA PRO A 287 8.88 -40.06 -0.48
C PRO A 287 8.35 -39.45 -1.79
N LYS A 288 8.04 -38.14 -1.79
CA LYS A 288 7.63 -37.41 -3.00
C LYS A 288 8.74 -37.24 -4.02
N ILE A 289 9.99 -37.32 -3.61
CA ILE A 289 11.18 -37.23 -4.44
C ILE A 289 12.05 -38.44 -4.11
N ASP A 290 12.38 -39.23 -5.13
CA ASP A 290 13.29 -40.34 -4.99
C ASP A 290 14.72 -39.80 -4.89
N CYS A 291 15.29 -39.82 -3.69
CA CYS A 291 16.66 -39.38 -3.41
C CYS A 291 17.62 -40.56 -3.57
N ALA A 292 17.93 -40.97 -4.79
CA ALA A 292 18.88 -42.04 -5.07
C ALA A 292 20.34 -41.69 -4.71
N SER A 293 20.68 -40.40 -4.53
CA SER A 293 21.98 -39.95 -4.01
C SER A 293 21.94 -38.46 -3.60
N ARG A 294 22.23 -38.14 -2.34
CA ARG A 294 22.33 -36.78 -1.76
C ARG A 294 21.13 -35.85 -2.05
N CYS A 295 20.16 -35.89 -1.21
CA CYS A 295 19.27 -34.75 -1.02
C CYS A 295 19.93 -33.66 -0.17
#